data_e281db1b48837cdf236626be659dd275
#
_entry.id   e281db1b48837cdf236626be659dd275
#
_cell.length_a   1.000
_cell.length_b   1.000
_cell.length_c   1.000
_cell.angle_alpha   90.00
_cell.angle_beta   90.00
_cell.angle_gamma   90.00
#
_symmetry.space_group_name_H-M   'P 1'
#
loop_
_entity.id
_entity.type
_entity.pdbx_description
1 polymer ?
#
loop_
_entity_poly.entity_id
_entity_poly.type
_entity_poly.pdbx_seq_one_letter_code
_entity_poly.pdbx_strand_id
1 'polypeptide(L)'
;MRKFLIAVCALGLMFSAAGCGNRSESSAKAETKEVDESKNLDLLKKGFNSITKEEWKKIHISKKDFNGAIEKMTEANSNGEKVIKEADVKKNNTVVVAFNNSDGKSMENGLLAIVFDQFLRVLYTHSSYYDGSEPTIRFVDLKNQLVQESDKPMDSDNETNDSNQDSNKKILSKPGESSTEDNGEIVTLDKIADIQKKSVMNPLTVTVDQVKLLSRTNISPFQLKLFKRMTDQKVSEPLRYIQITYKAENTGDTQIDWQGIESVETDNGQKLTIADNNILKGNDHVFAPHTENEGVIGAVYSGKAEDIHQLKIAFFPVKSDDSGQNITVKLD
;
A
#
# COMPACT_ATOMS: atom_id res chain seq x y z
N MET A 1 -15.13 10.14 -1.89
CA MET A 1 -13.74 9.70 -1.83
C MET A 1 -12.91 10.38 -0.72
N ARG A 2 -13.00 11.69 -0.47
CA ARG A 2 -12.29 12.35 0.67
C ARG A 2 -12.60 11.76 2.07
N LYS A 3 -13.71 11.07 2.26
CA LYS A 3 -14.13 10.50 3.55
C LYS A 3 -13.43 9.18 3.90
N PHE A 4 -12.91 8.43 2.93
CA PHE A 4 -12.27 7.12 3.12
C PHE A 4 -10.82 7.20 3.61
N LEU A 5 -10.04 8.18 3.13
CA LEU A 5 -8.64 8.31 3.55
C LEU A 5 -8.47 8.66 5.04
N ILE A 6 -9.48 9.29 5.64
CA ILE A 6 -9.43 9.73 7.06
C ILE A 6 -9.58 8.54 8.02
N ALA A 7 -10.27 7.47 7.64
CA ALA A 7 -10.47 6.29 8.49
C ALA A 7 -9.18 5.49 8.72
N VAL A 8 -8.30 5.46 7.73
CA VAL A 8 -7.03 4.70 7.81
C VAL A 8 -5.98 5.43 8.66
N CYS A 9 -5.97 6.77 8.65
CA CYS A 9 -5.06 7.56 9.49
C CYS A 9 -5.42 7.51 10.99
N ALA A 10 -6.67 7.20 11.36
CA ALA A 10 -7.11 7.11 12.76
C ALA A 10 -6.64 5.82 13.47
N LEU A 11 -6.20 4.79 12.72
CA LEU A 11 -5.68 3.54 13.30
C LEU A 11 -4.35 3.71 14.06
N GLY A 12 -3.62 4.80 13.83
CA GLY A 12 -2.35 5.10 14.52
C GLY A 12 -2.46 5.50 16.00
N LEU A 13 -3.66 5.75 16.53
CA LEU A 13 -3.87 6.25 17.91
C LEU A 13 -4.41 5.20 18.91
N MET A 14 -4.48 3.93 18.53
CA MET A 14 -5.24 2.93 19.30
C MET A 14 -4.55 2.35 20.53
N PHE A 15 -3.32 2.68 20.81
CA PHE A 15 -2.62 2.20 22.01
C PHE A 15 -2.45 3.29 23.08
N SER A 16 -3.55 3.76 23.68
CA SER A 16 -3.46 4.49 24.94
C SER A 16 -3.30 3.48 26.08
N ALA A 17 -2.12 3.47 26.67
CA ALA A 17 -1.79 2.63 27.80
C ALA A 17 -2.68 2.96 29.01
N ALA A 18 -3.61 2.09 29.33
CA ALA A 18 -4.22 2.03 30.66
C ALA A 18 -3.29 1.22 31.55
N GLY A 19 -2.20 1.83 31.99
CA GLY A 19 -1.27 1.27 32.96
C GLY A 19 -1.35 2.02 34.27
N CYS A 20 -2.25 1.64 35.17
CA CYS A 20 -2.15 1.92 36.59
C CYS A 20 -2.34 0.62 37.36
N GLY A 21 -1.26 -0.03 37.68
CA GLY A 21 -1.22 -1.21 38.55
C GLY A 21 -0.88 -0.81 39.98
N ASN A 22 -1.82 -0.93 40.88
CA ASN A 22 -1.59 -0.84 42.31
C ASN A 22 -0.94 -2.12 42.83
N ARG A 23 0.19 -1.98 43.49
CA ARG A 23 0.95 -3.07 44.11
C ARG A 23 0.29 -3.42 45.47
N SER A 24 -0.18 -4.64 45.62
CA SER A 24 -0.45 -5.24 46.94
C SER A 24 0.35 -6.52 47.04
N GLU A 25 1.28 -6.54 48.00
CA GLU A 25 2.02 -7.72 48.39
C GLU A 25 1.11 -8.73 49.08
N SER A 26 1.10 -9.95 48.63
CA SER A 26 0.67 -11.13 49.42
C SER A 26 1.43 -12.35 48.89
N SER A 27 2.26 -12.88 49.77
CA SER A 27 3.07 -14.08 49.58
C SER A 27 2.23 -15.34 49.59
N ALA A 28 2.21 -16.07 48.48
CA ALA A 28 1.92 -17.48 48.42
C ALA A 28 2.64 -18.11 47.23
N LYS A 29 3.41 -19.17 47.47
CA LYS A 29 4.04 -20.02 46.48
C LYS A 29 2.97 -20.54 45.50
N ALA A 30 3.03 -20.09 44.25
CA ALA A 30 2.30 -20.68 43.14
C ALA A 30 3.22 -20.69 41.90
N GLU A 31 3.13 -21.78 41.17
CA GLU A 31 3.80 -22.02 39.90
C GLU A 31 3.81 -20.74 39.03
N THR A 32 4.99 -20.32 38.60
CA THR A 32 5.18 -19.16 37.73
C THR A 32 4.56 -19.50 36.37
N LYS A 33 3.27 -19.23 36.20
CA LYS A 33 2.71 -18.99 34.84
C LYS A 33 3.42 -17.78 34.30
N GLU A 34 4.15 -17.96 33.23
CA GLU A 34 4.74 -16.87 32.47
C GLU A 34 3.61 -15.89 32.13
N VAL A 35 3.70 -14.67 32.65
CA VAL A 35 2.67 -13.65 32.41
C VAL A 35 2.84 -13.17 30.99
N ASP A 36 1.80 -13.33 30.16
CA ASP A 36 1.76 -12.85 28.78
C ASP A 36 1.67 -11.32 28.78
N GLU A 37 2.82 -10.64 28.76
CA GLU A 37 2.94 -9.18 28.79
C GLU A 37 3.46 -8.63 27.48
N SER A 38 2.83 -7.54 27.00
CA SER A 38 3.28 -6.82 25.82
C SER A 38 4.59 -6.07 26.06
N LYS A 39 5.39 -5.92 24.98
CA LYS A 39 6.68 -5.19 25.00
C LYS A 39 6.71 -4.17 23.88
N ASN A 40 7.29 -3.00 24.18
CA ASN A 40 7.56 -1.93 23.22
C ASN A 40 6.34 -1.41 22.44
N LEU A 41 5.13 -1.46 23.02
CA LEU A 41 3.91 -0.95 22.39
C LEU A 41 3.97 0.55 22.06
N ASP A 42 4.85 1.30 22.73
CA ASP A 42 5.03 2.73 22.42
C ASP A 42 5.49 2.98 20.98
N LEU A 43 6.17 2.01 20.36
CA LEU A 43 6.56 2.08 18.96
C LEU A 43 5.34 2.15 18.01
N LEU A 44 4.22 1.55 18.40
CA LEU A 44 2.98 1.58 17.61
C LEU A 44 2.38 3.00 17.50
N LYS A 45 2.75 3.93 18.40
CA LYS A 45 2.35 5.33 18.36
C LYS A 45 2.94 6.09 17.18
N LYS A 46 4.02 5.59 16.56
CA LYS A 46 4.61 6.19 15.36
C LYS A 46 3.70 6.08 14.11
N GLY A 47 2.66 5.26 14.19
CA GLY A 47 1.83 4.89 13.04
C GLY A 47 2.40 3.68 12.29
N PHE A 48 1.51 2.82 11.85
CA PHE A 48 1.80 1.50 11.29
C PHE A 48 2.85 1.51 10.17
N ASN A 49 2.75 2.46 9.25
CA ASN A 49 3.65 2.58 8.08
C ASN A 49 5.01 3.21 8.42
N SER A 50 5.18 3.73 9.63
CA SER A 50 6.41 4.41 10.08
C SER A 50 7.28 3.53 10.96
N ILE A 51 6.87 2.29 11.24
CA ILE A 51 7.60 1.34 12.06
C ILE A 51 8.52 0.53 11.14
N THR A 52 9.83 0.60 11.40
CA THR A 52 10.81 -0.16 10.63
C THR A 52 10.77 -1.66 10.96
N LYS A 53 11.31 -2.52 10.07
CA LYS A 53 11.42 -3.97 10.31
C LYS A 53 12.14 -4.30 11.63
N GLU A 54 13.20 -3.54 11.95
CA GLU A 54 13.97 -3.74 13.19
C GLU A 54 13.19 -3.31 14.44
N GLU A 55 12.29 -2.35 14.33
CA GLU A 55 11.39 -1.97 15.41
C GLU A 55 10.27 -2.99 15.59
N TRP A 56 9.72 -3.50 14.49
CA TRP A 56 8.73 -4.58 14.53
C TRP A 56 9.26 -5.81 15.26
N LYS A 57 10.51 -6.23 15.03
CA LYS A 57 11.15 -7.35 15.75
C LYS A 57 11.20 -7.18 17.27
N LYS A 58 11.11 -5.95 17.77
CA LYS A 58 11.13 -5.64 19.21
C LYS A 58 9.75 -5.59 19.83
N ILE A 59 8.71 -5.48 19.01
CA ILE A 59 7.32 -5.42 19.48
C ILE A 59 6.83 -6.82 19.82
N HIS A 60 6.21 -6.95 20.98
CA HIS A 60 5.43 -8.13 21.35
C HIS A 60 4.08 -7.68 21.88
N ILE A 61 3.01 -8.30 21.42
CA ILE A 61 1.64 -7.96 21.76
C ILE A 61 1.01 -9.13 22.53
N SER A 62 0.63 -8.91 23.78
CA SER A 62 -0.08 -9.92 24.55
C SER A 62 -1.44 -10.26 23.91
N LYS A 63 -2.00 -11.42 24.18
CA LYS A 63 -3.37 -11.78 23.75
C LYS A 63 -4.40 -10.74 24.19
N LYS A 64 -4.24 -10.22 25.41
CA LYS A 64 -5.11 -9.20 25.96
C LYS A 64 -5.06 -7.91 25.13
N ASP A 65 -3.85 -7.44 24.80
CA ASP A 65 -3.69 -6.19 24.07
C ASP A 65 -4.07 -6.33 22.60
N PHE A 66 -3.82 -7.52 22.00
CA PHE A 66 -4.32 -7.83 20.66
C PHE A 66 -5.86 -7.77 20.62
N ASN A 67 -6.54 -8.43 21.55
CA ASN A 67 -8.01 -8.40 21.63
C ASN A 67 -8.52 -6.97 21.85
N GLY A 68 -7.87 -6.19 22.72
CA GLY A 68 -8.19 -4.78 22.91
C GLY A 68 -8.00 -3.93 21.65
N ALA A 69 -6.99 -4.24 20.83
CA ALA A 69 -6.76 -3.54 19.57
C ALA A 69 -7.86 -3.84 18.54
N ILE A 70 -8.22 -5.14 18.37
CA ILE A 70 -9.30 -5.50 17.43
C ILE A 70 -10.69 -5.05 17.91
N GLU A 71 -10.93 -4.98 19.23
CA GLU A 71 -12.15 -4.40 19.79
C GLU A 71 -12.28 -2.93 19.45
N LYS A 72 -11.20 -2.15 19.58
CA LYS A 72 -11.18 -0.73 19.18
C LYS A 72 -11.49 -0.51 17.70
N MET A 73 -11.16 -1.46 16.81
CA MET A 73 -11.57 -1.37 15.41
C MET A 73 -13.10 -1.37 15.25
N THR A 74 -13.86 -1.85 16.23
CA THR A 74 -15.31 -1.85 16.22
C THR A 74 -15.94 -0.56 16.73
N GLU A 75 -15.14 0.40 17.23
CA GLU A 75 -15.61 1.72 17.65
C GLU A 75 -15.99 2.59 16.45
N ALA A 76 -16.84 3.58 16.68
CA ALA A 76 -17.18 4.53 15.63
C ALA A 76 -15.96 5.43 15.31
N ASN A 77 -15.78 5.74 14.04
CA ASN A 77 -14.76 6.69 13.59
C ASN A 77 -15.10 8.14 14.03
N SER A 78 -14.22 9.08 13.74
CA SER A 78 -14.41 10.52 14.05
C SER A 78 -15.68 11.14 13.46
N ASN A 79 -16.31 10.49 12.47
CA ASN A 79 -17.56 10.93 11.86
C ASN A 79 -18.78 10.24 12.48
N GLY A 80 -18.61 9.41 13.52
CA GLY A 80 -19.67 8.65 14.16
C GLY A 80 -20.09 7.38 13.38
N GLU A 81 -19.38 7.02 12.32
CA GLU A 81 -19.68 5.82 11.49
C GLU A 81 -18.95 4.60 12.05
N LYS A 82 -19.66 3.52 12.26
CA LYS A 82 -19.12 2.23 12.68
C LYS A 82 -18.96 1.33 11.45
N VAL A 83 -17.71 1.13 11.01
CA VAL A 83 -17.40 0.35 9.82
C VAL A 83 -17.36 -1.16 10.11
N ILE A 84 -16.78 -1.53 11.25
CA ILE A 84 -16.68 -2.93 11.71
C ILE A 84 -17.67 -3.12 12.84
N LYS A 85 -18.51 -4.16 12.74
CA LYS A 85 -19.47 -4.55 13.79
C LYS A 85 -18.78 -5.33 14.89
N GLU A 86 -17.97 -6.31 14.50
CA GLU A 86 -17.36 -7.30 15.38
C GLU A 86 -16.03 -7.76 14.79
N ALA A 87 -15.04 -7.99 15.64
CA ALA A 87 -13.78 -8.65 15.28
C ALA A 87 -13.39 -9.59 16.41
N ASP A 88 -12.97 -10.83 16.10
CA ASP A 88 -12.66 -11.84 17.08
C ASP A 88 -11.65 -12.87 16.56
N VAL A 89 -10.84 -13.43 17.46
CA VAL A 89 -9.93 -14.54 17.19
C VAL A 89 -10.64 -15.85 17.50
N LYS A 90 -10.84 -16.66 16.49
CA LYS A 90 -11.43 -18.00 16.61
C LYS A 90 -10.33 -19.06 16.76
N LYS A 91 -10.74 -20.30 17.00
CA LYS A 91 -9.83 -21.45 16.98
C LYS A 91 -9.16 -21.60 15.61
N ASN A 92 -8.05 -22.33 15.57
CA ASN A 92 -7.29 -22.60 14.33
C ASN A 92 -6.74 -21.32 13.66
N ASN A 93 -6.18 -20.41 14.45
CA ASN A 93 -5.50 -19.20 13.95
C ASN A 93 -6.35 -18.35 13.01
N THR A 94 -7.68 -18.33 13.20
CA THR A 94 -8.60 -17.58 12.36
C THR A 94 -9.02 -16.29 13.04
N VAL A 95 -8.81 -15.14 12.38
CA VAL A 95 -9.38 -13.84 12.77
C VAL A 95 -10.61 -13.59 11.92
N VAL A 96 -11.76 -13.39 12.54
CA VAL A 96 -13.02 -13.09 11.85
C VAL A 96 -13.39 -11.64 12.08
N VAL A 97 -13.66 -10.91 11.00
CA VAL A 97 -14.10 -9.51 11.02
C VAL A 97 -15.45 -9.38 10.31
N ALA A 98 -16.44 -8.86 11.01
CA ALA A 98 -17.76 -8.59 10.45
C ALA A 98 -17.92 -7.10 10.14
N PHE A 99 -18.12 -6.74 8.87
CA PHE A 99 -18.45 -5.39 8.46
C PHE A 99 -19.84 -4.98 8.93
N ASN A 100 -20.04 -3.71 9.25
CA ASN A 100 -21.32 -3.19 9.72
C ASN A 100 -22.25 -2.80 8.56
N ASN A 101 -22.31 -3.62 7.53
CA ASN A 101 -23.23 -3.47 6.39
C ASN A 101 -23.62 -4.87 5.86
N SER A 102 -24.59 -4.92 4.96
CA SER A 102 -25.06 -6.17 4.34
C SER A 102 -24.77 -6.22 2.84
N ASP A 103 -23.72 -5.54 2.41
CA ASP A 103 -23.41 -5.36 0.98
C ASP A 103 -22.62 -6.54 0.39
N GLY A 104 -22.35 -7.57 1.19
CA GLY A 104 -21.65 -8.79 0.77
C GLY A 104 -20.30 -8.48 0.11
N LYS A 105 -20.08 -9.06 -1.07
CA LYS A 105 -18.86 -8.83 -1.88
C LYS A 105 -18.91 -7.49 -2.64
N SER A 106 -19.42 -6.43 -2.03
CA SER A 106 -19.30 -5.09 -2.61
C SER A 106 -17.83 -4.72 -2.71
N MET A 107 -17.52 -3.79 -3.63
CA MET A 107 -16.15 -3.33 -3.78
C MET A 107 -15.65 -2.56 -2.53
N GLU A 108 -16.54 -1.87 -1.84
CA GLU A 108 -16.24 -1.16 -0.61
C GLU A 108 -15.78 -2.13 0.48
N ASN A 109 -16.53 -3.21 0.70
CA ASN A 109 -16.14 -4.27 1.62
C ASN A 109 -14.83 -4.95 1.20
N GLY A 110 -14.62 -5.16 -0.09
CA GLY A 110 -13.38 -5.75 -0.60
C GLY A 110 -12.15 -4.87 -0.36
N LEU A 111 -12.27 -3.56 -0.57
CA LEU A 111 -11.18 -2.62 -0.28
C LEU A 111 -10.86 -2.55 1.21
N LEU A 112 -11.89 -2.51 2.04
CA LEU A 112 -11.73 -2.53 3.49
C LEU A 112 -11.07 -3.85 3.94
N ALA A 113 -11.47 -4.97 3.35
CA ALA A 113 -10.88 -6.28 3.66
C ALA A 113 -9.37 -6.30 3.37
N ILE A 114 -8.91 -5.76 2.23
CA ILE A 114 -7.48 -5.68 1.90
C ILE A 114 -6.71 -4.85 2.94
N VAL A 115 -7.21 -3.66 3.27
CA VAL A 115 -6.56 -2.76 4.23
C VAL A 115 -6.50 -3.40 5.62
N PHE A 116 -7.60 -3.99 6.09
CA PHE A 116 -7.65 -4.62 7.41
C PHE A 116 -6.88 -5.95 7.46
N ASP A 117 -6.80 -6.70 6.35
CA ASP A 117 -6.02 -7.95 6.30
C ASP A 117 -4.56 -7.69 6.64
N GLN A 118 -3.91 -6.75 5.96
CA GLN A 118 -2.51 -6.41 6.21
C GLN A 118 -2.26 -5.98 7.65
N PHE A 119 -3.11 -5.08 8.16
CA PHE A 119 -3.01 -4.60 9.52
C PHE A 119 -3.14 -5.75 10.54
N LEU A 120 -4.16 -6.59 10.39
CA LEU A 120 -4.43 -7.71 11.30
C LEU A 120 -3.31 -8.76 11.26
N ARG A 121 -2.76 -9.08 10.09
CA ARG A 121 -1.65 -10.03 9.98
C ARG A 121 -0.42 -9.56 10.71
N VAL A 122 -0.01 -8.32 10.49
CA VAL A 122 1.17 -7.77 11.16
C VAL A 122 0.96 -7.73 12.68
N LEU A 123 -0.21 -7.33 13.17
CA LEU A 123 -0.49 -7.41 14.61
C LEU A 123 -0.47 -8.85 15.11
N TYR A 124 -1.08 -9.78 14.38
CA TYR A 124 -1.17 -11.18 14.75
C TYR A 124 0.20 -11.84 14.82
N THR A 125 1.06 -11.66 13.83
CA THR A 125 2.41 -12.23 13.76
C THR A 125 3.35 -11.71 14.84
N HIS A 126 3.03 -10.55 15.44
CA HIS A 126 3.77 -9.98 16.58
C HIS A 126 3.06 -10.22 17.94
N SER A 127 2.00 -11.03 17.94
CA SER A 127 1.23 -11.31 19.16
C SER A 127 1.48 -12.71 19.71
N SER A 128 1.06 -12.92 20.97
CA SER A 128 1.05 -14.24 21.62
C SER A 128 0.03 -15.22 21.03
N TYR A 129 -0.70 -14.84 20.01
CA TYR A 129 -1.50 -15.77 19.19
C TYR A 129 -0.67 -16.50 18.14
N TYR A 130 0.45 -15.90 17.72
CA TYR A 130 1.29 -16.45 16.66
C TYR A 130 2.06 -17.67 17.13
N ASP A 131 1.82 -18.80 16.50
CA ASP A 131 2.45 -20.09 16.76
C ASP A 131 3.48 -20.50 15.69
N GLY A 132 3.82 -19.59 14.79
CA GLY A 132 4.68 -19.84 13.62
C GLY A 132 3.92 -20.05 12.31
N SER A 133 2.57 -20.08 12.37
CA SER A 133 1.71 -20.23 11.19
C SER A 133 0.98 -18.92 10.89
N GLU A 134 0.87 -18.56 9.60
CA GLU A 134 0.10 -17.41 9.18
C GLU A 134 -1.38 -17.55 9.58
N PRO A 135 -2.04 -16.46 10.02
CA PRO A 135 -3.45 -16.52 10.36
C PRO A 135 -4.31 -16.58 9.10
N THR A 136 -5.44 -17.28 9.19
CA THR A 136 -6.54 -17.10 8.25
C THR A 136 -7.32 -15.85 8.65
N ILE A 137 -7.42 -14.86 7.77
CA ILE A 137 -8.25 -13.67 7.98
C ILE A 137 -9.54 -13.82 7.17
N ARG A 138 -10.67 -13.73 7.85
CA ARG A 138 -11.99 -13.93 7.26
C ARG A 138 -12.87 -12.70 7.46
N PHE A 139 -13.30 -12.09 6.38
CA PHE A 139 -14.23 -10.97 6.38
C PHE A 139 -15.63 -11.43 5.98
N VAL A 140 -16.63 -11.00 6.75
CA VAL A 140 -18.03 -11.30 6.50
C VAL A 140 -18.86 -10.01 6.58
N ASP A 141 -20.05 -10.01 5.99
CA ASP A 141 -21.03 -8.95 6.18
C ASP A 141 -21.98 -9.21 7.37
N LEU A 142 -22.93 -8.30 7.62
CA LEU A 142 -23.94 -8.44 8.70
C LEU A 142 -24.80 -9.70 8.60
N LYS A 143 -24.89 -10.31 7.42
CA LYS A 143 -25.64 -11.55 7.17
C LYS A 143 -24.73 -12.79 7.22
N ASN A 144 -23.49 -12.64 7.71
CA ASN A 144 -22.46 -13.67 7.69
C ASN A 144 -22.12 -14.19 6.27
N GLN A 145 -22.43 -13.43 5.23
CA GLN A 145 -21.98 -13.75 3.88
C GLN A 145 -20.48 -13.49 3.77
N LEU A 146 -19.77 -14.46 3.22
CA LEU A 146 -18.32 -14.33 3.03
C LEU A 146 -18.02 -13.19 2.04
N VAL A 147 -17.33 -12.18 2.52
CA VAL A 147 -16.76 -11.10 1.70
C VAL A 147 -15.43 -11.58 1.13
N GLN A 148 -14.53 -12.02 2.00
CA GLN A 148 -13.21 -12.49 1.64
C GLN A 148 -12.63 -13.40 2.73
N GLU A 149 -11.78 -14.36 2.32
CA GLU A 149 -10.99 -15.20 3.22
C GLU A 149 -9.62 -15.42 2.60
N SER A 150 -8.57 -15.32 3.40
CA SER A 150 -7.19 -15.46 2.96
C SER A 150 -6.34 -16.08 4.06
N ASP A 151 -5.58 -17.12 3.74
CA ASP A 151 -4.58 -17.78 4.60
C ASP A 151 -3.15 -17.24 4.38
N LYS A 152 -2.98 -16.34 3.40
CA LYS A 152 -1.74 -15.64 3.08
C LYS A 152 -2.00 -14.14 3.05
N PRO A 153 -0.96 -13.31 3.23
CA PRO A 153 -1.09 -11.87 3.01
C PRO A 153 -1.77 -11.63 1.67
N MET A 154 -2.79 -10.78 1.68
CA MET A 154 -3.31 -10.27 0.43
C MET A 154 -2.24 -9.32 -0.11
N ASP A 155 -1.55 -9.75 -1.16
CA ASP A 155 -0.53 -8.92 -1.78
C ASP A 155 -1.17 -7.61 -2.23
N SER A 156 -1.01 -6.58 -1.41
CA SER A 156 -0.76 -5.29 -1.99
C SER A 156 0.65 -5.46 -2.56
N ASP A 157 0.83 -5.43 -3.85
CA ASP A 157 2.12 -5.42 -4.52
C ASP A 157 3.01 -4.29 -3.98
N ASN A 158 3.56 -4.50 -2.79
CA ASN A 158 4.34 -3.57 -2.01
C ASN A 158 5.40 -4.29 -1.21
N GLU A 159 6.25 -5.00 -1.90
CA GLU A 159 7.58 -5.19 -1.38
C GLU A 159 8.37 -3.89 -1.57
N THR A 160 8.51 -3.15 -0.47
CA THR A 160 9.67 -2.29 -0.29
C THR A 160 10.89 -3.13 -0.64
N ASN A 161 11.70 -2.62 -1.58
CA ASN A 161 13.01 -3.15 -1.93
C ASN A 161 13.81 -3.53 -0.69
N ASP A 162 13.73 -4.79 -0.29
CA ASP A 162 14.76 -5.44 0.46
C ASP A 162 15.45 -6.40 -0.50
N SER A 163 16.63 -6.00 -0.93
CA SER A 163 17.52 -6.80 -1.75
C SER A 163 17.96 -8.03 -0.95
N ASN A 164 17.10 -9.07 -0.90
CA ASN A 164 17.47 -10.48 -0.78
C ASN A 164 16.21 -11.34 -0.55
N GLN A 165 15.91 -12.13 -1.55
CA GLN A 165 14.95 -13.24 -1.65
C GLN A 165 13.56 -12.90 -2.23
N ASP A 166 13.47 -12.83 -3.56
CA ASP A 166 12.71 -13.88 -4.27
C ASP A 166 13.26 -14.03 -5.69
N SER A 167 14.00 -15.07 -5.92
CA SER A 167 14.79 -15.33 -7.13
C SER A 167 13.96 -15.86 -8.31
N ASN A 168 12.64 -15.70 -8.33
CA ASN A 168 11.79 -16.22 -9.41
C ASN A 168 10.88 -15.19 -10.10
N LYS A 169 10.77 -13.94 -9.63
CA LYS A 169 9.98 -12.94 -10.36
C LYS A 169 10.79 -12.49 -11.59
N LYS A 170 10.34 -12.90 -12.78
CA LYS A 170 11.03 -12.58 -14.03
C LYS A 170 10.98 -11.06 -14.27
N ILE A 171 12.16 -10.43 -14.24
CA ILE A 171 12.29 -9.02 -14.65
C ILE A 171 12.01 -8.94 -16.16
N LEU A 172 10.94 -8.25 -16.53
CA LEU A 172 10.57 -8.03 -17.92
C LEU A 172 11.52 -6.99 -18.53
N SER A 173 12.36 -7.42 -19.48
CA SER A 173 13.42 -6.61 -20.08
C SER A 173 13.32 -6.51 -21.61
N LYS A 174 12.51 -7.34 -22.25
CA LYS A 174 12.33 -7.34 -23.71
C LYS A 174 10.85 -7.30 -24.06
N PRO A 175 10.44 -6.50 -25.05
CA PRO A 175 9.07 -6.50 -25.56
C PRO A 175 8.58 -7.92 -25.90
N GLY A 176 7.34 -8.22 -25.53
CA GLY A 176 6.72 -9.54 -25.67
C GLY A 176 6.97 -10.50 -24.51
N GLU A 177 7.85 -10.18 -23.57
CA GLU A 177 8.00 -10.98 -22.35
C GLU A 177 6.80 -10.80 -21.43
N SER A 178 6.42 -11.89 -20.75
CA SER A 178 5.35 -11.89 -19.77
C SER A 178 5.79 -12.54 -18.46
N SER A 179 5.18 -12.09 -17.37
CA SER A 179 5.27 -12.68 -16.04
C SER A 179 3.87 -12.95 -15.53
N THR A 180 3.71 -14.05 -14.79
CA THR A 180 2.46 -14.32 -14.07
C THR A 180 2.66 -13.92 -12.62
N GLU A 181 1.80 -13.04 -12.15
CA GLU A 181 1.78 -12.58 -10.76
C GLU A 181 1.14 -13.66 -9.87
N ASP A 182 1.35 -13.58 -8.55
CA ASP A 182 0.88 -14.59 -7.59
C ASP A 182 -0.64 -14.72 -7.54
N ASN A 183 -1.36 -13.63 -7.87
CA ASN A 183 -2.82 -13.62 -8.01
C ASN A 183 -3.34 -14.19 -9.34
N GLY A 184 -2.44 -14.68 -10.21
CA GLY A 184 -2.75 -15.24 -11.51
C GLY A 184 -2.89 -14.23 -12.65
N GLU A 185 -2.72 -12.93 -12.40
CA GLU A 185 -2.65 -11.93 -13.46
C GLU A 185 -1.41 -12.12 -14.32
N ILE A 186 -1.52 -11.79 -15.59
CA ILE A 186 -0.40 -11.86 -16.53
C ILE A 186 -0.03 -10.45 -16.93
N VAL A 187 1.21 -10.05 -16.61
CA VAL A 187 1.79 -8.77 -17.03
C VAL A 187 2.70 -9.01 -18.22
N THR A 188 2.44 -8.29 -19.30
CA THR A 188 3.24 -8.35 -20.54
C THR A 188 3.92 -7.01 -20.78
N LEU A 189 5.20 -7.04 -21.15
CA LEU A 189 5.96 -5.87 -21.56
C LEU A 189 5.73 -5.59 -23.05
N ASP A 190 5.03 -4.50 -23.35
CA ASP A 190 4.75 -4.11 -24.74
C ASP A 190 5.89 -3.28 -25.32
N LYS A 191 6.41 -2.29 -24.59
CA LYS A 191 7.57 -1.45 -24.96
C LYS A 191 8.43 -1.13 -23.74
N ILE A 192 9.71 -0.84 -23.96
CA ILE A 192 10.65 -0.42 -22.91
C ILE A 192 11.64 0.59 -23.49
N ALA A 193 11.99 1.59 -22.70
CA ALA A 193 13.03 2.54 -23.01
C ALA A 193 13.83 2.89 -21.75
N ASP A 194 15.15 2.72 -21.82
CA ASP A 194 16.09 3.22 -20.81
C ASP A 194 16.39 4.69 -21.11
N ILE A 195 16.16 5.57 -20.15
CA ILE A 195 16.02 7.01 -20.42
C ILE A 195 17.21 7.80 -19.90
N GLN A 196 17.51 7.70 -18.60
CA GLN A 196 18.59 8.41 -17.90
C GLN A 196 18.58 9.94 -18.14
N LYS A 197 17.38 10.54 -18.27
CA LYS A 197 17.22 11.98 -18.44
C LYS A 197 16.97 12.68 -17.12
N LYS A 198 17.66 13.81 -16.94
CA LYS A 198 17.59 14.63 -15.72
C LYS A 198 16.75 15.89 -15.96
N SER A 199 16.01 16.28 -14.94
CA SER A 199 15.36 17.57 -14.78
C SER A 199 15.81 18.18 -13.46
N VAL A 200 16.27 19.43 -13.49
CA VAL A 200 16.76 20.13 -12.30
C VAL A 200 15.77 21.22 -11.91
N MET A 201 15.23 21.09 -10.71
CA MET A 201 14.27 22.01 -10.09
C MET A 201 14.79 22.43 -8.72
N ASN A 202 15.88 23.18 -8.69
CA ASN A 202 16.63 23.51 -7.47
C ASN A 202 15.75 23.70 -6.22
N PRO A 203 16.04 22.95 -5.10
CA PRO A 203 17.19 22.07 -4.91
C PRO A 203 16.95 20.58 -5.24
N LEU A 204 15.89 20.24 -5.98
CA LEU A 204 15.56 18.88 -6.38
C LEU A 204 16.12 18.57 -7.78
N THR A 205 16.73 17.40 -7.94
CA THR A 205 17.09 16.81 -9.23
C THR A 205 16.32 15.52 -9.43
N VAL A 206 15.56 15.43 -10.53
CA VAL A 206 14.81 14.21 -10.90
C VAL A 206 15.47 13.55 -12.09
N THR A 207 15.76 12.25 -11.98
CA THR A 207 16.27 11.42 -13.09
C THR A 207 15.20 10.40 -13.44
N VAL A 208 14.68 10.45 -14.67
CA VAL A 208 13.83 9.37 -15.19
C VAL A 208 14.75 8.26 -15.68
N ASP A 209 14.67 7.11 -15.04
CA ASP A 209 15.55 5.97 -15.35
C ASP A 209 14.99 5.14 -16.49
N GLN A 210 13.72 4.75 -16.41
CA GLN A 210 13.13 3.82 -17.36
C GLN A 210 11.64 4.09 -17.54
N VAL A 211 11.17 3.86 -18.76
CA VAL A 211 9.75 3.84 -19.12
C VAL A 211 9.39 2.48 -19.70
N LYS A 212 8.31 1.88 -19.24
CA LYS A 212 7.72 0.66 -19.78
C LYS A 212 6.26 0.91 -20.15
N LEU A 213 5.83 0.41 -21.30
CA LEU A 213 4.42 0.21 -21.62
C LEU A 213 4.09 -1.24 -21.31
N LEU A 214 3.09 -1.44 -20.48
CA LEU A 214 2.71 -2.75 -19.95
C LEU A 214 1.23 -2.99 -20.18
N SER A 215 0.87 -4.26 -20.38
CA SER A 215 -0.51 -4.72 -20.40
C SER A 215 -0.74 -5.83 -19.37
N ARG A 216 -1.90 -5.79 -18.72
CA ARG A 216 -2.36 -6.82 -17.77
C ARG A 216 -3.56 -7.54 -18.33
N THR A 217 -3.55 -8.87 -18.20
CA THR A 217 -4.67 -9.76 -18.54
C THR A 217 -4.95 -10.73 -17.40
N ASN A 218 -6.05 -11.45 -17.50
CA ASN A 218 -6.55 -12.34 -16.45
C ASN A 218 -6.83 -11.62 -15.13
N ILE A 219 -7.30 -10.37 -15.25
CA ILE A 219 -7.59 -9.50 -14.10
C ILE A 219 -8.91 -9.95 -13.47
N SER A 220 -8.93 -10.15 -12.16
CA SER A 220 -10.17 -10.50 -11.47
C SER A 220 -11.24 -9.41 -11.65
N PRO A 221 -12.54 -9.76 -11.69
CA PRO A 221 -13.60 -8.76 -11.79
C PRO A 221 -13.57 -7.72 -10.66
N PHE A 222 -13.05 -8.09 -9.50
CA PHE A 222 -12.85 -7.21 -8.37
C PHE A 222 -11.76 -6.16 -8.65
N GLN A 223 -10.58 -6.59 -9.05
CA GLN A 223 -9.47 -5.69 -9.37
C GLN A 223 -9.80 -4.78 -10.55
N LEU A 224 -10.49 -5.29 -11.57
CA LEU A 224 -10.95 -4.47 -12.68
C LEU A 224 -11.87 -3.33 -12.23
N LYS A 225 -12.75 -3.58 -11.22
CA LYS A 225 -13.59 -2.53 -10.61
C LYS A 225 -12.75 -1.54 -9.80
N LEU A 226 -11.71 -2.02 -9.12
CA LEU A 226 -10.79 -1.19 -8.37
C LEU A 226 -10.06 -0.21 -9.30
N PHE A 227 -9.45 -0.70 -10.36
CA PHE A 227 -8.78 0.13 -11.36
C PHE A 227 -9.72 1.17 -11.98
N LYS A 228 -10.99 0.80 -12.27
CA LYS A 228 -12.01 1.75 -12.74
C LYS A 228 -12.30 2.91 -11.77
N ARG A 229 -12.01 2.76 -10.49
CA ARG A 229 -12.18 3.84 -9.50
C ARG A 229 -10.90 4.64 -9.25
N MET A 230 -9.75 4.03 -9.51
CA MET A 230 -8.44 4.67 -9.36
C MET A 230 -8.07 5.53 -10.54
N THR A 231 -8.82 5.44 -11.65
CA THR A 231 -8.52 6.17 -12.88
C THR A 231 -9.77 6.77 -13.50
N ASP A 232 -9.62 7.92 -14.14
CA ASP A 232 -10.64 8.55 -15.00
C ASP A 232 -10.69 7.91 -16.40
N GLN A 233 -9.72 7.03 -16.71
CA GLN A 233 -9.64 6.35 -17.99
C GLN A 233 -10.61 5.18 -18.09
N LYS A 234 -10.97 4.84 -19.35
CA LYS A 234 -11.75 3.64 -19.62
C LYS A 234 -10.92 2.39 -19.36
N VAL A 235 -11.21 1.72 -18.24
CA VAL A 235 -10.57 0.46 -17.86
C VAL A 235 -11.31 -0.72 -18.49
N SER A 236 -10.58 -1.52 -19.26
CA SER A 236 -11.02 -2.80 -19.82
C SER A 236 -9.84 -3.77 -19.84
N GLU A 237 -10.08 -5.04 -20.00
CA GLU A 237 -9.03 -6.03 -20.24
C GLU A 237 -8.69 -6.08 -21.74
N PRO A 238 -7.42 -6.08 -22.12
CA PRO A 238 -6.24 -5.88 -21.30
C PRO A 238 -6.17 -4.46 -20.71
N LEU A 239 -5.78 -4.37 -19.42
CA LEU A 239 -5.49 -3.09 -18.79
C LEU A 239 -4.10 -2.64 -19.23
N ARG A 240 -3.98 -1.46 -19.81
CA ARG A 240 -2.71 -0.91 -20.28
C ARG A 240 -2.28 0.28 -19.44
N TYR A 241 -0.99 0.31 -19.09
CA TYR A 241 -0.44 1.40 -18.29
C TYR A 241 1.01 1.68 -18.65
N ILE A 242 1.40 2.94 -18.46
CA ILE A 242 2.76 3.42 -18.61
C ILE A 242 3.39 3.38 -17.21
N GLN A 243 4.42 2.56 -17.04
CA GLN A 243 5.22 2.56 -15.83
C GLN A 243 6.42 3.47 -16.03
N ILE A 244 6.64 4.39 -15.10
CA ILE A 244 7.81 5.29 -15.09
C ILE A 244 8.55 5.06 -13.79
N THR A 245 9.82 4.67 -13.89
CA THR A 245 10.74 4.57 -12.75
C THR A 245 11.65 5.78 -12.78
N TYR A 246 11.82 6.44 -11.64
CA TYR A 246 12.64 7.63 -11.51
C TYR A 246 13.30 7.71 -10.14
N LYS A 247 14.35 8.54 -10.06
CA LYS A 247 15.01 8.94 -8.82
C LYS A 247 14.82 10.42 -8.61
N ALA A 248 14.65 10.83 -7.37
CA ALA A 248 14.57 12.23 -6.99
C ALA A 248 15.54 12.50 -5.84
N GLU A 249 16.50 13.39 -6.07
CA GLU A 249 17.55 13.75 -5.14
C GLU A 249 17.34 15.19 -4.64
N ASN A 250 17.23 15.36 -3.33
CA ASN A 250 17.29 16.67 -2.69
C ASN A 250 18.75 17.05 -2.43
N THR A 251 19.29 17.93 -3.23
CA THR A 251 20.69 18.41 -3.10
C THR A 251 20.83 19.59 -2.14
N GLY A 252 19.73 20.06 -1.53
CA GLY A 252 19.73 21.19 -0.61
C GLY A 252 19.85 20.81 0.85
N ASP A 253 20.00 21.83 1.71
CA ASP A 253 20.19 21.71 3.16
C ASP A 253 18.86 21.69 3.94
N THR A 254 17.73 21.78 3.26
CA THR A 254 16.40 21.79 3.87
C THR A 254 15.51 20.68 3.32
N GLN A 255 14.58 20.18 4.14
CA GLN A 255 13.57 19.22 3.71
C GLN A 255 12.67 19.82 2.62
N ILE A 256 12.32 19.01 1.63
CA ILE A 256 11.41 19.36 0.54
C ILE A 256 10.17 18.49 0.62
N ASP A 257 9.00 19.08 0.38
CA ASP A 257 7.77 18.38 0.04
C ASP A 257 7.51 18.56 -1.47
N TRP A 258 7.58 17.47 -2.24
CA TRP A 258 7.41 17.49 -3.69
C TRP A 258 6.37 16.48 -4.14
N GLN A 259 5.41 16.92 -4.94
CA GLN A 259 4.23 16.14 -5.34
C GLN A 259 4.50 15.12 -6.46
N GLY A 260 5.74 15.03 -6.98
CA GLY A 260 6.11 14.01 -7.95
C GLY A 260 5.81 14.40 -9.41
N ILE A 261 5.48 13.38 -10.21
CA ILE A 261 5.06 13.55 -11.60
C ILE A 261 3.61 14.04 -11.62
N GLU A 262 3.37 15.17 -12.33
CA GLU A 262 2.05 15.78 -12.49
C GLU A 262 1.22 15.03 -13.54
N SER A 263 1.81 14.87 -14.73
CA SER A 263 1.10 14.26 -15.85
C SER A 263 2.05 13.61 -16.86
N VAL A 264 1.49 12.67 -17.64
CA VAL A 264 2.13 12.08 -18.81
C VAL A 264 1.25 12.37 -20.02
N GLU A 265 1.82 12.96 -21.06
CA GLU A 265 1.17 13.23 -22.34
C GLU A 265 1.77 12.33 -23.42
N THR A 266 0.94 11.61 -24.15
CA THR A 266 1.34 10.76 -25.26
C THR A 266 1.29 11.53 -26.58
N ASP A 267 2.07 11.11 -27.56
CA ASP A 267 2.08 11.74 -28.91
C ASP A 267 0.77 11.54 -29.69
N ASN A 268 -0.09 10.59 -29.28
CA ASN A 268 -1.45 10.46 -29.82
C ASN A 268 -2.50 11.34 -29.09
N GLY A 269 -2.05 12.26 -28.21
CA GLY A 269 -2.85 13.31 -27.60
C GLY A 269 -3.56 12.95 -26.30
N GLN A 270 -3.27 11.81 -25.65
CA GLN A 270 -3.80 11.54 -24.33
C GLN A 270 -2.99 12.27 -23.27
N LYS A 271 -3.66 13.00 -22.37
CA LYS A 271 -3.06 13.59 -21.18
C LYS A 271 -3.55 12.84 -19.95
N LEU A 272 -2.63 12.20 -19.24
CA LEU A 272 -2.85 11.36 -18.08
C LEU A 272 -2.37 12.08 -16.83
N THR A 273 -3.28 12.64 -16.05
CA THR A 273 -2.96 13.27 -14.74
C THR A 273 -2.69 12.18 -13.72
N ILE A 274 -1.53 12.19 -13.08
CA ILE A 274 -1.10 11.06 -12.20
C ILE A 274 -2.00 10.94 -10.96
N ALA A 275 -2.47 12.05 -10.41
CA ALA A 275 -3.40 12.03 -9.28
C ALA A 275 -4.68 11.22 -9.53
N ASP A 276 -5.12 11.13 -10.79
CA ASP A 276 -6.38 10.48 -11.20
C ASP A 276 -6.17 9.18 -11.97
N ASN A 277 -4.91 8.77 -12.22
CA ASN A 277 -4.61 7.64 -13.10
C ASN A 277 -3.52 6.70 -12.60
N ASN A 278 -2.95 6.94 -11.42
CA ASN A 278 -1.90 6.08 -10.88
C ASN A 278 -2.48 4.81 -10.26
N ILE A 279 -2.14 3.66 -10.84
CA ILE A 279 -2.55 2.34 -10.33
C ILE A 279 -1.44 1.64 -9.54
N LEU A 280 -0.25 2.22 -9.47
CA LEU A 280 0.84 1.75 -8.64
C LEU A 280 0.88 2.57 -7.33
N LYS A 281 1.64 2.10 -6.34
CA LYS A 281 1.77 2.79 -5.06
C LYS A 281 2.38 4.16 -5.26
N GLY A 282 1.81 5.14 -4.56
CA GLY A 282 2.40 6.48 -4.48
C GLY A 282 3.75 6.45 -3.76
N ASN A 283 4.60 7.41 -4.13
CA ASN A 283 5.93 7.57 -3.56
C ASN A 283 5.89 8.50 -2.35
N ASP A 284 6.96 8.48 -1.57
CA ASP A 284 7.18 9.47 -0.54
C ASP A 284 7.27 10.87 -1.18
N HIS A 285 6.57 11.84 -0.60
CA HIS A 285 6.60 13.23 -1.04
C HIS A 285 7.61 14.06 -0.28
N VAL A 286 8.10 13.54 0.85
CA VAL A 286 9.01 14.24 1.75
C VAL A 286 10.43 13.77 1.54
N PHE A 287 11.32 14.69 1.16
CA PHE A 287 12.73 14.44 0.89
C PHE A 287 13.58 15.15 1.94
N ALA A 288 14.27 14.39 2.78
CA ALA A 288 15.24 14.94 3.72
C ALA A 288 16.41 15.60 2.98
N PRO A 289 17.18 16.51 3.62
CA PRO A 289 18.37 17.08 3.02
C PRO A 289 19.35 16.00 2.55
N HIS A 290 19.92 16.18 1.36
CA HIS A 290 20.95 15.30 0.79
C HIS A 290 20.52 13.82 0.68
N THR A 291 19.22 13.56 0.42
CA THR A 291 18.70 12.20 0.20
C THR A 291 18.22 12.01 -1.22
N GLU A 292 18.39 10.80 -1.73
CA GLU A 292 17.81 10.31 -2.97
C GLU A 292 16.73 9.26 -2.64
N ASN A 293 15.56 9.38 -3.25
CA ASN A 293 14.48 8.41 -3.15
C ASN A 293 14.13 7.91 -4.55
N GLU A 294 13.88 6.62 -4.67
CA GLU A 294 13.35 6.02 -5.90
C GLU A 294 11.83 6.09 -5.91
N GLY A 295 11.27 6.31 -7.11
CA GLY A 295 9.85 6.40 -7.32
C GLY A 295 9.38 5.59 -8.53
N VAL A 296 8.16 5.07 -8.43
CA VAL A 296 7.48 4.40 -9.53
C VAL A 296 6.03 4.84 -9.62
N ILE A 297 5.58 5.16 -10.85
CA ILE A 297 4.17 5.43 -11.12
C ILE A 297 3.66 4.51 -12.24
N GLY A 298 2.34 4.27 -12.28
CA GLY A 298 1.66 3.50 -13.32
C GLY A 298 0.45 4.25 -13.85
N ALA A 299 0.59 4.96 -14.96
CA ALA A 299 -0.48 5.76 -15.57
C ALA A 299 -1.28 4.92 -16.56
N VAL A 300 -2.57 4.68 -16.29
CA VAL A 300 -3.45 3.95 -17.20
C VAL A 300 -3.71 4.77 -18.47
N TYR A 301 -3.60 4.13 -19.64
CA TYR A 301 -3.89 4.73 -20.93
C TYR A 301 -4.83 3.88 -21.78
N SER A 302 -5.46 4.52 -22.77
CA SER A 302 -6.35 3.87 -23.74
C SER A 302 -5.65 3.69 -25.09
N GLY A 303 -6.05 2.67 -25.86
CA GLY A 303 -5.45 2.39 -27.16
C GLY A 303 -4.39 1.31 -27.12
N LYS A 304 -3.52 1.28 -28.10
CA LYS A 304 -2.50 0.26 -28.27
C LYS A 304 -1.10 0.82 -28.01
N ALA A 305 -0.19 -0.03 -27.52
CA ALA A 305 1.18 0.37 -27.23
C ALA A 305 1.95 0.76 -28.51
N GLU A 306 1.66 0.10 -29.62
CA GLU A 306 2.27 0.42 -30.91
C GLU A 306 1.98 1.85 -31.40
N ASP A 307 0.87 2.45 -31.00
CA ASP A 307 0.46 3.82 -31.39
C ASP A 307 1.14 4.92 -30.55
N ILE A 308 1.97 4.56 -29.55
CA ILE A 308 2.67 5.50 -28.68
C ILE A 308 4.17 5.43 -28.98
N HIS A 309 4.74 6.52 -29.50
CA HIS A 309 6.17 6.60 -29.84
C HIS A 309 6.91 7.66 -29.02
N GLN A 310 6.17 8.55 -28.35
CA GLN A 310 6.75 9.60 -27.54
C GLN A 310 5.88 9.91 -26.33
N LEU A 311 6.53 10.22 -25.23
CA LEU A 311 5.88 10.71 -24.00
C LEU A 311 6.50 12.04 -23.60
N LYS A 312 5.66 12.95 -23.11
CA LYS A 312 6.07 14.15 -22.40
C LYS A 312 5.67 13.96 -20.92
N ILE A 313 6.65 13.92 -20.04
CA ILE A 313 6.49 13.73 -18.60
C ILE A 313 6.63 15.10 -17.95
N ALA A 314 5.58 15.60 -17.30
CA ALA A 314 5.57 16.86 -16.57
C ALA A 314 5.69 16.61 -15.07
N PHE A 315 6.45 17.45 -14.38
CA PHE A 315 6.70 17.40 -12.95
C PHE A 315 6.03 18.57 -12.23
N PHE A 316 5.51 18.33 -11.04
CA PHE A 316 5.12 19.42 -10.16
C PHE A 316 6.33 20.30 -9.83
N PRO A 317 6.17 21.62 -9.76
CA PRO A 317 7.23 22.49 -9.27
C PRO A 317 7.55 22.21 -7.81
N VAL A 318 8.81 22.43 -7.41
CA VAL A 318 9.24 22.33 -6.01
C VAL A 318 8.73 23.53 -5.20
N LYS A 319 8.68 24.71 -5.82
CA LYS A 319 8.15 25.93 -5.22
C LYS A 319 6.96 26.43 -6.05
N SER A 320 5.98 27.01 -5.37
CA SER A 320 4.74 27.49 -6.02
C SER A 320 4.98 28.52 -7.13
N ASP A 321 6.10 29.25 -7.05
CA ASP A 321 6.44 30.32 -7.99
C ASP A 321 7.29 29.82 -9.19
N ASP A 322 7.72 28.57 -9.16
CA ASP A 322 8.49 27.96 -10.24
C ASP A 322 7.56 27.40 -11.33
N SER A 323 7.95 27.51 -12.60
CA SER A 323 7.30 26.79 -13.68
C SER A 323 7.65 25.31 -13.60
N GLY A 324 6.65 24.43 -13.75
CA GLY A 324 6.88 22.98 -13.84
C GLY A 324 7.83 22.64 -14.99
N GLN A 325 8.66 21.64 -14.75
CA GLN A 325 9.61 21.13 -15.74
C GLN A 325 9.01 19.93 -16.47
N ASN A 326 9.54 19.62 -17.65
CA ASN A 326 9.13 18.42 -18.37
C ASN A 326 10.31 17.74 -19.07
N ILE A 327 10.16 16.43 -19.28
CA ILE A 327 11.08 15.59 -20.05
C ILE A 327 10.31 14.95 -21.20
N THR A 328 10.87 15.01 -22.41
CA THR A 328 10.35 14.26 -23.56
C THR A 328 11.15 12.99 -23.76
N VAL A 329 10.45 11.86 -23.86
CA VAL A 329 10.99 10.51 -24.00
C VAL A 329 10.51 9.91 -25.30
N LYS A 330 11.41 9.32 -26.10
CA LYS A 330 11.05 8.50 -27.27
C LYS A 330 11.00 7.02 -26.86
N LEU A 331 10.01 6.32 -27.41
CA LEU A 331 9.78 4.88 -27.24
C LEU A 331 9.96 4.24 -28.61
N ASP A 332 11.09 3.66 -28.86
CA ASP A 332 11.38 3.00 -30.14
C ASP A 332 10.71 1.61 -30.24
#